data_ae8a9d2429259cb9c130fcad317a7b2d
#
_entry.id   ae8a9d2429259cb9c130fcad317a7b2d
#
_cell.length_a   1.000
_cell.length_b   1.000
_cell.length_c   1.000
_cell.angle_alpha   90.00
_cell.angle_beta   90.00
_cell.angle_gamma   90.00
#
_symmetry.space_group_name_H-M   'P 1'
#
loop_
_entity.id
_entity.type
_entity.pdbx_description
1 polymer ?
#
loop_
_entity_poly.entity_id
_entity_poly.type
_entity_poly.pdbx_seq_one_letter_code
_entity_poly.pdbx_strand_id
1 'polypeptide(L)'
;MISSVFQKYTHLEVSGENVIPILAQSEILDHQILHVKKILKEYVTDVPNTLWGSNKAALKNALSMSNAFLMLLNDEEEYENPDLQILFENGAKGQDVLGTEIFPEGSAIYMNSSERDATYEEVLHFVHNYGIKNSFPAMQTAIDVAMSAAMSNGYYLPLSDIPEEDYDEEYLALLMEVYFGLWAHDPEENGFAGGNEYSFINRDEMLAGDSLGSNIISEFLGDHWRYIPELPNSFSGHFSLSFDSTLGYTNRSQYLVNVLLSGENDVNITGNNYSNLVVGNAGNNFFTGFMADDFFDGKEGNDRAVFSGNYSDYAVLYEDDWNDGVMSVVDLVPNRDGIDTLVRVEEMDFDGIIYTIGEELNIAINDFIPDEFKLFPSYPNPFNSSTTIKFNTPKTSFVKMVVVDLLGRKIKTLYEGEIAGGSHQIKWAVSYTHLRAHETSE
;
A
#
# COMPACT_ATOMS: atom_id res chain seq x y z
N MET A 1 31.79 -20.48 -1.56
CA MET A 1 30.83 -21.00 -0.55
C MET A 1 29.44 -20.39 -0.71
N ILE A 2 29.23 -19.07 -0.55
CA ILE A 2 27.89 -18.48 -0.79
C ILE A 2 27.37 -18.79 -2.20
N SER A 3 28.21 -18.69 -3.22
CA SER A 3 27.83 -18.96 -4.63
C SER A 3 27.65 -20.45 -4.98
N SER A 4 27.99 -21.39 -4.11
CA SER A 4 27.64 -22.80 -4.30
C SER A 4 26.22 -23.09 -3.81
N VAL A 5 25.71 -22.32 -2.84
CA VAL A 5 24.36 -22.48 -2.28
C VAL A 5 23.37 -21.58 -3.01
N PHE A 6 23.72 -20.32 -3.26
CA PHE A 6 22.84 -19.32 -3.86
C PHE A 6 23.34 -18.86 -5.22
N GLN A 7 22.50 -18.94 -6.24
CA GLN A 7 22.80 -18.58 -7.62
C GLN A 7 22.19 -17.24 -8.04
N LYS A 8 21.21 -16.72 -7.27
CA LYS A 8 20.55 -15.45 -7.52
C LYS A 8 20.75 -14.49 -6.36
N TYR A 9 20.82 -13.21 -6.68
CA TYR A 9 21.05 -12.15 -5.71
C TYR A 9 20.24 -10.90 -6.06
N THR A 10 19.64 -10.30 -5.05
CA THR A 10 19.15 -8.93 -5.09
C THR A 10 19.38 -8.29 -3.71
N HIS A 11 19.04 -7.03 -3.57
CA HIS A 11 19.16 -6.33 -2.29
C HIS A 11 18.18 -5.16 -2.20
N LEU A 12 17.97 -4.69 -0.99
CA LEU A 12 17.34 -3.41 -0.72
C LEU A 12 18.44 -2.39 -0.36
N GLU A 13 18.48 -1.28 -1.10
CA GLU A 13 19.39 -0.17 -0.80
C GLU A 13 18.90 0.59 0.45
N VAL A 14 19.83 0.92 1.34
CA VAL A 14 19.56 1.68 2.57
C VAL A 14 20.11 3.09 2.46
N SER A 15 21.43 3.23 2.40
CA SER A 15 22.14 4.51 2.21
C SER A 15 23.59 4.28 1.82
N GLY A 16 24.09 5.01 0.84
CA GLY A 16 25.44 4.84 0.34
C GLY A 16 25.67 3.43 -0.22
N GLU A 17 26.65 2.71 0.31
CA GLU A 17 26.95 1.32 -0.08
C GLU A 17 26.26 0.28 0.82
N ASN A 18 25.47 0.72 1.81
CA ASN A 18 24.79 -0.19 2.73
C ASN A 18 23.54 -0.78 2.10
N VAL A 19 23.45 -2.10 2.15
CA VAL A 19 22.35 -2.88 1.56
C VAL A 19 21.83 -3.93 2.53
N ILE A 20 20.60 -4.37 2.34
CA ILE A 20 20.03 -5.55 2.98
C ILE A 20 19.98 -6.64 1.92
N PRO A 21 20.80 -7.70 2.02
CA PRO A 21 20.92 -8.72 0.99
C PRO A 21 19.75 -9.71 0.98
N ILE A 22 19.38 -10.15 -0.21
CA ILE A 22 18.44 -11.26 -0.46
C ILE A 22 19.14 -12.22 -1.40
N LEU A 23 19.37 -13.45 -0.95
CA LEU A 23 20.01 -14.52 -1.68
C LEU A 23 18.98 -15.57 -2.03
N ALA A 24 19.02 -16.10 -3.23
CA ALA A 24 18.07 -17.12 -3.65
C ALA A 24 18.75 -18.27 -4.38
N GLN A 25 18.23 -19.45 -4.19
CA GLN A 25 18.64 -20.64 -4.93
C GLN A 25 18.06 -20.64 -6.35
N SER A 26 18.54 -21.56 -7.20
CA SER A 26 18.31 -21.52 -8.64
C SER A 26 16.86 -21.68 -9.06
N GLU A 27 16.06 -22.43 -8.30
CA GLU A 27 14.65 -22.74 -8.65
C GLU A 27 13.67 -21.66 -8.23
N ILE A 28 14.07 -20.77 -7.30
CA ILE A 28 13.24 -19.63 -6.91
C ILE A 28 13.00 -18.73 -8.12
N LEU A 29 11.74 -18.45 -8.42
CA LEU A 29 11.37 -17.65 -9.58
C LEU A 29 11.61 -16.15 -9.33
N ASP A 30 11.91 -15.41 -10.37
CA ASP A 30 12.25 -13.98 -10.25
C ASP A 30 11.10 -13.16 -9.65
N HIS A 31 9.84 -13.50 -9.95
CA HIS A 31 8.68 -12.83 -9.36
C HIS A 31 8.54 -13.12 -7.86
N GLN A 32 8.92 -14.31 -7.37
CA GLN A 32 8.98 -14.64 -5.94
C GLN A 32 10.04 -13.80 -5.23
N ILE A 33 11.24 -13.68 -5.82
CA ILE A 33 12.31 -12.81 -5.28
C ILE A 33 11.86 -11.35 -5.20
N LEU A 34 11.16 -10.87 -6.23
CA LEU A 34 10.64 -9.51 -6.26
C LEU A 34 9.52 -9.31 -5.23
N HIS A 35 8.69 -10.32 -4.97
CA HIS A 35 7.67 -10.27 -3.93
C HIS A 35 8.30 -10.14 -2.54
N VAL A 36 9.23 -11.03 -2.17
CA VAL A 36 9.99 -10.94 -0.91
C VAL A 36 10.64 -9.57 -0.74
N LYS A 37 11.25 -9.05 -1.80
CA LYS A 37 11.85 -7.71 -1.78
C LYS A 37 10.84 -6.59 -1.57
N LYS A 38 9.64 -6.69 -2.15
CA LYS A 38 8.55 -5.72 -1.96
C LYS A 38 8.08 -5.73 -0.50
N ILE A 39 7.87 -6.91 0.08
CA ILE A 39 7.48 -7.06 1.48
C ILE A 39 8.56 -6.52 2.43
N LEU A 40 9.83 -6.88 2.23
CA LEU A 40 10.92 -6.31 3.01
C LEU A 40 10.97 -4.78 2.92
N LYS A 41 10.77 -4.23 1.73
CA LYS A 41 10.72 -2.77 1.53
C LYS A 41 9.57 -2.14 2.31
N GLU A 42 8.41 -2.78 2.33
CA GLU A 42 7.24 -2.29 3.07
C GLU A 42 7.52 -2.24 4.57
N TYR A 43 8.09 -3.28 5.17
CA TYR A 43 8.44 -3.31 6.59
C TYR A 43 9.39 -2.18 6.99
N VAL A 44 10.30 -1.77 6.12
CA VAL A 44 11.28 -0.72 6.43
C VAL A 44 10.90 0.67 5.89
N THR A 45 9.78 0.80 5.17
CA THR A 45 9.28 2.09 4.68
C THR A 45 8.61 2.86 5.81
N ASP A 46 8.88 4.18 5.87
CA ASP A 46 8.33 5.04 6.90
C ASP A 46 6.80 5.16 6.76
N VAL A 47 6.10 5.10 7.90
CA VAL A 47 4.65 5.21 8.03
C VAL A 47 4.32 6.49 8.77
N PRO A 48 3.93 7.58 8.09
CA PRO A 48 3.68 8.86 8.73
C PRO A 48 2.64 8.79 9.84
N ASN A 49 2.83 9.61 10.88
CA ASN A 49 1.92 9.76 12.03
C ASN A 49 1.78 8.52 12.92
N THR A 50 2.69 7.57 12.86
CA THR A 50 2.76 6.40 13.76
C THR A 50 3.93 6.50 14.72
N LEU A 51 3.85 5.84 15.86
CA LEU A 51 4.85 5.94 16.92
C LEU A 51 6.18 5.30 16.53
N TRP A 52 6.15 4.09 15.99
CA TRP A 52 7.35 3.32 15.62
C TRP A 52 7.58 3.28 14.11
N GLY A 53 6.55 3.52 13.30
CA GLY A 53 6.65 3.50 11.85
C GLY A 53 7.12 4.81 11.23
N SER A 54 6.96 5.96 11.89
CA SER A 54 7.18 7.29 11.28
C SER A 54 8.62 7.58 10.88
N ASN A 55 9.60 6.88 11.47
CA ASN A 55 11.02 6.99 11.11
C ASN A 55 11.74 5.65 11.33
N LYS A 56 11.91 4.90 10.28
CA LYS A 56 12.58 3.59 10.28
C LYS A 56 14.05 3.64 9.86
N ALA A 57 14.70 4.80 9.88
CA ALA A 57 16.11 4.94 9.51
C ALA A 57 17.04 4.09 10.40
N ALA A 58 16.79 4.05 11.72
CA ALA A 58 17.56 3.22 12.66
C ALA A 58 17.38 1.72 12.37
N LEU A 59 16.16 1.30 12.05
CA LEU A 59 15.83 -0.07 11.66
C LEU A 59 16.59 -0.49 10.39
N LYS A 60 16.51 0.32 9.33
CA LYS A 60 17.24 0.09 8.07
C LYS A 60 18.74 -0.05 8.30
N ASN A 61 19.31 0.83 9.11
CA ASN A 61 20.73 0.77 9.46
C ASN A 61 21.09 -0.50 10.25
N ALA A 62 20.28 -0.88 11.24
CA ALA A 62 20.51 -2.10 12.03
C ALA A 62 20.52 -3.35 11.12
N LEU A 63 19.53 -3.48 10.25
CA LEU A 63 19.44 -4.59 9.28
C LEU A 63 20.66 -4.63 8.37
N SER A 64 21.06 -3.52 7.76
CA SER A 64 22.20 -3.48 6.84
C SER A 64 23.54 -3.72 7.52
N MET A 65 23.66 -3.44 8.83
CA MET A 65 24.89 -3.64 9.61
C MET A 65 24.95 -4.99 10.34
N SER A 66 23.84 -5.75 10.35
CA SER A 66 23.74 -7.04 11.05
C SER A 66 24.61 -8.15 10.43
N ASN A 67 25.02 -7.99 9.17
CA ASN A 67 25.60 -9.02 8.31
C ASN A 67 24.66 -10.24 8.11
N ALA A 68 23.39 -10.06 8.35
CA ALA A 68 22.36 -11.05 8.08
C ALA A 68 21.73 -10.82 6.70
N PHE A 69 21.12 -11.85 6.15
CA PHE A 69 20.47 -11.82 4.83
C PHE A 69 19.23 -12.69 4.81
N LEU A 70 18.28 -12.37 3.94
CA LEU A 70 17.17 -13.26 3.62
C LEU A 70 17.68 -14.36 2.68
N MET A 71 17.29 -15.60 2.97
CA MET A 71 17.66 -16.79 2.22
C MET A 71 16.40 -17.39 1.62
N LEU A 72 16.32 -17.42 0.30
CA LEU A 72 15.22 -18.06 -0.39
C LEU A 72 15.70 -19.47 -0.80
N LEU A 73 15.21 -20.47 -0.09
CA LEU A 73 15.53 -21.87 -0.30
C LEU A 73 14.48 -22.54 -1.20
N ASN A 74 14.87 -23.49 -2.03
CA ASN A 74 13.94 -24.14 -2.95
C ASN A 74 12.77 -24.80 -2.19
N ASP A 75 13.11 -25.58 -1.16
CA ASP A 75 12.16 -26.32 -0.30
C ASP A 75 12.85 -26.74 1.01
N GLU A 76 12.14 -27.48 1.87
CA GLU A 76 12.64 -27.99 3.17
C GLU A 76 13.82 -28.97 3.05
N GLU A 77 14.00 -29.67 1.93
CA GLU A 77 15.10 -30.61 1.76
C GLU A 77 16.45 -29.89 1.80
N GLU A 78 16.48 -28.58 1.51
CA GLU A 78 17.67 -27.76 1.56
C GLU A 78 18.26 -27.59 2.97
N TYR A 79 17.50 -27.82 4.04
CA TYR A 79 18.06 -27.83 5.39
C TYR A 79 19.09 -28.93 5.61
N GLU A 80 19.01 -30.01 4.84
CA GLU A 80 19.99 -31.11 4.85
C GLU A 80 21.19 -30.85 3.90
N ASN A 81 21.22 -29.71 3.20
CA ASN A 81 22.28 -29.35 2.27
C ASN A 81 23.60 -29.07 3.03
N PRO A 82 24.67 -29.88 2.84
CA PRO A 82 25.91 -29.72 3.60
C PRO A 82 26.58 -28.36 3.40
N ASP A 83 26.47 -27.76 2.20
CA ASP A 83 27.04 -26.45 1.92
C ASP A 83 26.31 -25.34 2.67
N LEU A 84 25.00 -25.44 2.85
CA LEU A 84 24.20 -24.53 3.66
C LEU A 84 24.55 -24.66 5.16
N GLN A 85 24.64 -25.89 5.68
CA GLN A 85 25.05 -26.14 7.06
C GLN A 85 26.45 -25.58 7.35
N ILE A 86 27.41 -25.76 6.44
CA ILE A 86 28.75 -25.20 6.56
C ILE A 86 28.72 -23.65 6.58
N LEU A 87 27.80 -22.99 5.85
CA LEU A 87 27.66 -21.54 5.92
C LEU A 87 27.27 -21.07 7.33
N PHE A 88 26.32 -21.73 7.96
CA PHE A 88 25.89 -21.43 9.32
C PHE A 88 26.95 -21.74 10.37
N GLU A 89 27.65 -22.88 10.25
CA GLU A 89 28.80 -23.23 11.10
C GLU A 89 29.92 -22.19 11.03
N ASN A 90 30.07 -21.52 9.88
CA ASN A 90 31.03 -20.42 9.70
C ASN A 90 30.47 -19.04 10.12
N GLY A 91 29.30 -19.00 10.77
CA GLY A 91 28.75 -17.81 11.38
C GLY A 91 27.89 -16.96 10.41
N ALA A 92 27.43 -17.50 9.31
CA ALA A 92 26.39 -16.86 8.50
C ALA A 92 25.12 -16.66 9.35
N LYS A 93 24.41 -15.56 9.10
CA LYS A 93 23.17 -15.20 9.80
C LYS A 93 22.12 -14.85 8.76
N GLY A 94 20.91 -15.29 8.99
CA GLY A 94 19.81 -14.96 8.08
C GLY A 94 18.50 -15.56 8.55
N GLN A 95 17.45 -15.23 7.82
CA GLN A 95 16.14 -15.83 7.89
C GLN A 95 15.87 -16.48 6.55
N ASP A 96 15.35 -17.67 6.57
CA ASP A 96 14.93 -18.37 5.37
C ASP A 96 13.49 -18.06 5.01
N VAL A 97 13.17 -18.28 3.76
CA VAL A 97 11.83 -18.26 3.17
C VAL A 97 11.83 -19.37 2.14
N LEU A 98 10.95 -20.36 2.29
CA LEU A 98 10.88 -21.46 1.34
C LEU A 98 10.17 -21.05 0.05
N GLY A 99 10.71 -21.44 -1.09
CA GLY A 99 10.10 -21.18 -2.40
C GLY A 99 8.71 -21.77 -2.57
N THR A 100 8.45 -22.85 -1.81
CA THR A 100 7.15 -23.52 -1.71
C THR A 100 6.11 -22.75 -0.89
N GLU A 101 6.49 -21.65 -0.26
CA GLU A 101 5.64 -20.82 0.62
C GLU A 101 5.53 -19.36 0.15
N ILE A 102 6.17 -19.01 -0.97
CA ILE A 102 6.10 -17.66 -1.55
C ILE A 102 5.01 -17.60 -2.60
N PHE A 103 3.87 -17.01 -2.29
CA PHE A 103 2.69 -16.96 -3.14
C PHE A 103 2.24 -15.53 -3.44
N PRO A 104 2.88 -14.84 -4.40
CA PRO A 104 2.48 -13.47 -4.77
C PRO A 104 1.01 -13.39 -5.17
N GLU A 105 0.38 -12.26 -4.88
CA GLU A 105 -1.03 -12.00 -5.16
C GLU A 105 -1.38 -12.34 -6.61
N GLY A 106 -2.50 -13.01 -6.80
CA GLY A 106 -3.00 -13.42 -8.12
C GLY A 106 -2.24 -14.59 -8.77
N SER A 107 -1.20 -15.16 -8.12
CA SER A 107 -0.55 -16.38 -8.59
C SER A 107 -1.51 -17.58 -8.56
N ALA A 108 -1.21 -18.61 -9.32
CA ALA A 108 -2.11 -19.78 -9.40
C ALA A 108 -2.32 -20.46 -8.05
N ILE A 109 -1.32 -20.51 -7.19
CA ILE A 109 -1.41 -21.11 -5.84
C ILE A 109 -2.21 -20.20 -4.93
N TYR A 110 -1.89 -18.89 -4.91
CA TYR A 110 -2.68 -17.89 -4.19
C TYR A 110 -4.17 -17.98 -4.53
N MET A 111 -4.51 -18.18 -5.81
CA MET A 111 -5.89 -18.29 -6.28
C MET A 111 -6.56 -19.62 -5.92
N ASN A 112 -5.82 -20.65 -5.51
CA ASN A 112 -6.38 -21.93 -5.08
C ASN A 112 -6.77 -21.98 -3.60
N SER A 113 -6.39 -20.97 -2.81
CA SER A 113 -6.67 -20.84 -1.37
C SER A 113 -6.33 -22.06 -0.50
N SER A 114 -5.42 -22.92 -0.96
CA SER A 114 -4.99 -24.09 -0.22
C SER A 114 -3.76 -23.81 0.66
N GLU A 115 -3.09 -22.69 0.40
CA GLU A 115 -1.82 -22.35 1.03
C GLU A 115 -1.80 -20.86 1.38
N ARG A 116 -1.12 -20.50 2.46
CA ARG A 116 -0.84 -19.10 2.79
C ARG A 116 0.52 -18.66 2.25
N ASP A 117 0.67 -17.39 2.03
CA ASP A 117 1.95 -16.78 1.73
C ASP A 117 2.74 -16.51 3.03
N ALA A 118 3.73 -17.35 3.34
CA ALA A 118 4.57 -17.18 4.51
C ALA A 118 5.59 -16.03 4.38
N THR A 119 5.69 -15.41 3.21
CA THR A 119 6.66 -14.30 3.00
C THR A 119 6.53 -13.19 4.03
N TYR A 120 5.31 -12.86 4.44
CA TYR A 120 5.09 -11.77 5.40
C TYR A 120 5.65 -12.09 6.77
N GLU A 121 5.43 -13.29 7.24
CA GLU A 121 5.91 -13.80 8.53
C GLU A 121 7.43 -13.90 8.52
N GLU A 122 8.01 -14.61 7.59
CA GLU A 122 9.45 -14.88 7.54
C GLU A 122 10.27 -13.60 7.37
N VAL A 123 9.77 -12.66 6.56
CA VAL A 123 10.40 -11.35 6.44
C VAL A 123 10.24 -10.53 7.73
N LEU A 124 9.13 -10.69 8.47
CA LEU A 124 8.94 -10.04 9.78
C LEU A 124 9.90 -10.62 10.83
N HIS A 125 10.10 -11.94 10.88
CA HIS A 125 11.11 -12.58 11.73
C HIS A 125 12.51 -12.00 11.47
N PHE A 126 12.89 -11.86 10.20
CA PHE A 126 14.15 -11.19 9.83
C PHE A 126 14.22 -9.75 10.33
N VAL A 127 13.17 -8.97 10.12
CA VAL A 127 13.09 -7.56 10.53
C VAL A 127 13.10 -7.42 12.04
N HIS A 128 12.44 -8.31 12.76
CA HIS A 128 12.40 -8.34 14.21
C HIS A 128 13.75 -8.69 14.81
N ASN A 129 14.32 -9.83 14.44
CA ASN A 129 15.54 -10.37 15.04
C ASN A 129 16.78 -9.54 14.76
N TYR A 130 16.93 -9.06 13.51
CA TYR A 130 18.12 -8.31 13.09
C TYR A 130 17.92 -6.80 13.12
N GLY A 131 16.69 -6.34 13.18
CA GLY A 131 16.34 -4.92 13.13
C GLY A 131 15.73 -4.38 14.42
N ILE A 132 14.50 -4.77 14.77
CA ILE A 132 13.73 -4.18 15.88
C ILE A 132 14.43 -4.42 17.22
N LYS A 133 14.80 -5.65 17.55
CA LYS A 133 15.53 -6.01 18.77
C LYS A 133 16.79 -5.17 18.98
N ASN A 134 17.44 -4.73 17.87
CA ASN A 134 18.69 -3.98 17.91
C ASN A 134 18.55 -2.46 17.83
N SER A 135 17.42 -1.95 17.36
CA SER A 135 17.27 -0.51 17.07
C SER A 135 16.06 0.17 17.70
N PHE A 136 15.03 -0.59 18.08
CA PHE A 136 13.78 -0.09 18.66
C PHE A 136 13.48 -0.68 20.05
N PRO A 137 14.32 -0.42 21.08
CA PRO A 137 14.17 -1.05 22.39
C PRO A 137 12.83 -0.72 23.06
N ALA A 138 12.24 0.43 22.78
CA ALA A 138 10.93 0.79 23.32
C ALA A 138 9.80 -0.02 22.67
N MET A 139 9.90 -0.32 21.37
CA MET A 139 8.97 -1.20 20.67
C MET A 139 9.14 -2.64 21.16
N GLN A 140 10.37 -3.12 21.31
CA GLN A 140 10.62 -4.45 21.87
C GLN A 140 9.99 -4.60 23.28
N THR A 141 10.18 -3.60 24.14
CA THR A 141 9.52 -3.61 25.48
C THR A 141 8.00 -3.64 25.37
N ALA A 142 7.42 -2.94 24.39
CA ALA A 142 5.97 -2.97 24.17
C ALA A 142 5.49 -4.34 23.69
N ILE A 143 6.26 -5.01 22.80
CA ILE A 143 6.00 -6.40 22.38
C ILE A 143 6.02 -7.34 23.57
N ASP A 144 7.05 -7.30 24.40
CA ASP A 144 7.21 -8.16 25.59
C ASP A 144 6.04 -7.98 26.57
N VAL A 145 5.60 -6.74 26.78
CA VAL A 145 4.46 -6.40 27.67
C VAL A 145 3.15 -6.92 27.08
N ALA A 146 2.91 -6.71 25.78
CA ALA A 146 1.71 -7.17 25.12
C ALA A 146 1.63 -8.70 25.10
N MET A 147 2.72 -9.38 24.74
CA MET A 147 2.84 -10.83 24.76
C MET A 147 2.55 -11.42 26.15
N SER A 148 3.18 -10.86 27.20
CA SER A 148 2.95 -11.31 28.59
C SER A 148 1.49 -11.12 29.02
N ALA A 149 0.85 -10.04 28.60
CA ALA A 149 -0.56 -9.79 28.84
C ALA A 149 -1.45 -10.78 28.08
N ALA A 150 -1.15 -11.02 26.80
CA ALA A 150 -1.87 -11.98 25.98
C ALA A 150 -1.79 -13.40 26.52
N MET A 151 -0.59 -13.84 26.94
CA MET A 151 -0.42 -15.15 27.62
C MET A 151 -1.21 -15.22 28.93
N SER A 152 -1.16 -14.18 29.76
CA SER A 152 -1.86 -14.12 31.04
C SER A 152 -3.39 -14.16 30.88
N ASN A 153 -3.91 -13.64 29.79
CA ASN A 153 -5.33 -13.65 29.44
C ASN A 153 -5.76 -14.91 28.67
N GLY A 154 -4.81 -15.78 28.29
CA GLY A 154 -5.05 -16.95 27.46
C GLY A 154 -5.34 -16.61 26.00
N TYR A 155 -4.90 -15.45 25.51
CA TYR A 155 -5.05 -15.04 24.10
C TYR A 155 -3.93 -15.59 23.23
N TYR A 156 -2.73 -15.76 23.79
CA TYR A 156 -1.58 -16.36 23.13
C TYR A 156 -1.12 -17.58 23.92
N LEU A 157 -1.03 -18.73 23.23
CA LEU A 157 -0.64 -20.03 23.78
C LEU A 157 0.46 -20.61 22.89
N PRO A 158 1.75 -20.27 23.15
CA PRO A 158 2.85 -20.75 22.32
C PRO A 158 2.88 -22.27 22.21
N LEU A 159 3.21 -22.79 21.04
CA LEU A 159 3.40 -24.23 20.83
C LEU A 159 4.58 -24.75 21.66
N SER A 160 4.49 -25.99 22.10
CA SER A 160 5.45 -26.60 23.03
C SER A 160 6.82 -26.88 22.44
N ASP A 161 6.98 -26.82 21.15
CA ASP A 161 8.20 -27.03 20.38
C ASP A 161 8.93 -25.73 20.05
N ILE A 162 8.30 -24.56 20.28
CA ILE A 162 8.92 -23.26 20.12
C ILE A 162 9.74 -22.93 21.38
N PRO A 163 11.02 -22.51 21.26
CA PRO A 163 11.82 -22.01 22.38
C PRO A 163 11.22 -20.74 23.00
N GLU A 164 11.35 -20.56 24.33
CA GLU A 164 10.84 -19.36 25.02
C GLU A 164 11.48 -18.06 24.50
N GLU A 165 12.70 -18.10 23.98
CA GLU A 165 13.41 -16.97 23.39
C GLU A 165 12.80 -16.48 22.07
N ASP A 166 11.97 -17.30 21.44
CA ASP A 166 11.34 -17.01 20.14
C ASP A 166 9.85 -16.64 20.27
N TYR A 167 9.27 -16.73 21.49
CA TYR A 167 7.85 -16.43 21.71
C TYR A 167 7.46 -15.01 21.31
N ASP A 168 8.35 -14.03 21.41
CA ASP A 168 8.09 -12.64 21.06
C ASP A 168 8.01 -12.43 19.55
N GLU A 169 8.78 -13.18 18.77
CA GLU A 169 8.72 -13.10 17.32
C GLU A 169 7.50 -13.81 16.75
N GLU A 170 7.17 -14.99 17.26
CA GLU A 170 5.95 -15.71 16.89
C GLU A 170 4.69 -14.91 17.25
N TYR A 171 4.65 -14.36 18.46
CA TYR A 171 3.55 -13.48 18.85
C TYR A 171 3.41 -12.28 17.90
N LEU A 172 4.52 -11.61 17.54
CA LEU A 172 4.50 -10.48 16.63
C LEU A 172 4.03 -10.88 15.23
N ALA A 173 4.40 -12.06 14.75
CA ALA A 173 3.95 -12.61 13.48
C ALA A 173 2.44 -12.87 13.50
N LEU A 174 1.92 -13.57 14.51
CA LEU A 174 0.49 -13.81 14.69
C LEU A 174 -0.32 -12.50 14.76
N LEU A 175 0.18 -11.49 15.47
CA LEU A 175 -0.46 -10.17 15.49
C LEU A 175 -0.57 -9.56 14.10
N MET A 176 0.49 -9.57 13.32
CA MET A 176 0.54 -9.03 11.97
C MET A 176 -0.41 -9.81 11.04
N GLU A 177 -0.40 -11.11 11.09
CA GLU A 177 -1.23 -11.97 10.26
C GLU A 177 -2.72 -11.77 10.51
N VAL A 178 -3.13 -11.74 11.77
CA VAL A 178 -4.52 -11.47 12.15
C VAL A 178 -4.92 -10.05 11.79
N TYR A 179 -4.04 -9.07 12.06
CA TYR A 179 -4.32 -7.66 11.80
C TYR A 179 -4.56 -7.40 10.30
N PHE A 180 -3.81 -8.06 9.43
CA PHE A 180 -3.94 -7.91 7.98
C PHE A 180 -4.77 -9.02 7.31
N GLY A 181 -5.33 -9.96 8.07
CA GLY A 181 -6.21 -11.01 7.56
C GLY A 181 -5.53 -12.03 6.67
N LEU A 182 -4.22 -12.23 6.82
CA LEU A 182 -3.44 -13.13 5.98
C LEU A 182 -3.86 -14.60 6.13
N TRP A 183 -4.29 -14.96 7.32
CA TRP A 183 -4.74 -16.33 7.66
C TRP A 183 -6.25 -16.49 7.80
N ALA A 184 -7.02 -15.45 7.60
CA ALA A 184 -8.45 -15.45 7.92
C ALA A 184 -9.28 -16.45 7.09
N HIS A 185 -8.65 -17.29 6.30
CA HIS A 185 -9.38 -18.25 5.47
C HIS A 185 -8.57 -19.50 5.14
N ASP A 186 -7.96 -20.13 6.13
CA ASP A 186 -7.42 -21.47 5.99
C ASP A 186 -8.57 -22.47 5.95
N PRO A 187 -8.76 -23.23 4.85
CA PRO A 187 -9.80 -24.21 4.74
C PRO A 187 -9.55 -25.46 5.62
N GLU A 188 -8.31 -25.72 6.03
CA GLU A 188 -7.95 -26.89 6.81
C GLU A 188 -8.22 -26.70 8.30
N GLU A 189 -8.09 -25.47 8.82
CA GLU A 189 -8.20 -25.13 10.24
C GLU A 189 -9.37 -24.21 10.61
N ASN A 190 -10.47 -24.26 9.88
CA ASN A 190 -11.68 -23.46 10.11
C ASN A 190 -11.46 -21.95 9.97
N GLY A 191 -10.50 -21.55 9.14
CA GLY A 191 -10.32 -20.16 8.76
C GLY A 191 -9.20 -19.41 9.49
N PHE A 192 -8.39 -20.11 10.28
CA PHE A 192 -7.20 -19.53 10.90
C PHE A 192 -6.13 -20.60 11.14
N ALA A 193 -4.99 -20.49 10.47
CA ALA A 193 -3.93 -21.49 10.52
C ALA A 193 -3.08 -21.43 11.80
N GLY A 194 -3.06 -20.31 12.53
CA GLY A 194 -2.47 -20.26 13.86
C GLY A 194 -3.12 -21.21 14.87
N GLY A 195 -4.08 -22.01 14.43
CA GLY A 195 -4.71 -23.05 15.22
C GLY A 195 -5.29 -22.52 16.52
N ASN A 196 -4.82 -23.07 17.66
CA ASN A 196 -5.20 -22.61 18.98
C ASN A 196 -4.17 -21.66 19.62
N GLU A 197 -3.17 -21.19 18.87
CA GLU A 197 -2.10 -20.38 19.42
C GLU A 197 -2.54 -18.96 19.75
N TYR A 198 -3.41 -18.38 18.92
CA TYR A 198 -3.95 -17.04 19.16
C TYR A 198 -5.48 -17.05 19.07
N SER A 199 -6.12 -16.35 20.01
CA SER A 199 -7.59 -16.46 20.19
C SER A 199 -8.41 -15.65 19.22
N PHE A 200 -7.82 -14.75 18.43
CA PHE A 200 -8.52 -13.84 17.54
C PHE A 200 -8.22 -14.21 16.08
N ILE A 201 -9.24 -14.21 15.23
CA ILE A 201 -9.14 -14.66 13.83
C ILE A 201 -9.27 -13.51 12.82
N ASN A 202 -9.56 -12.29 13.28
CA ASN A 202 -9.68 -11.10 12.44
C ASN A 202 -9.34 -9.83 13.22
N ARG A 203 -9.11 -8.74 12.49
CA ARG A 203 -8.75 -7.44 13.06
C ARG A 203 -9.77 -6.91 14.09
N ASP A 204 -11.06 -7.02 13.81
CA ASP A 204 -12.10 -6.45 14.70
C ASP A 204 -12.10 -7.16 16.06
N GLU A 205 -11.98 -8.47 16.07
CA GLU A 205 -11.87 -9.25 17.31
C GLU A 205 -10.58 -8.92 18.05
N MET A 206 -9.44 -8.81 17.35
CA MET A 206 -8.16 -8.43 17.92
C MET A 206 -8.19 -7.02 18.54
N LEU A 207 -8.77 -6.03 17.84
CA LEU A 207 -8.93 -4.67 18.36
C LEU A 207 -9.76 -4.64 19.66
N ALA A 208 -10.79 -5.49 19.74
CA ALA A 208 -11.66 -5.59 20.90
C ALA A 208 -11.02 -6.35 22.08
N GLY A 209 -10.19 -7.35 21.82
CA GLY A 209 -9.61 -8.26 22.84
C GLY A 209 -8.17 -7.93 23.19
N ASP A 210 -7.26 -7.93 22.20
CA ASP A 210 -5.83 -7.66 22.38
C ASP A 210 -5.47 -6.26 21.86
N SER A 211 -5.91 -5.25 22.58
CA SER A 211 -5.65 -3.86 22.19
C SER A 211 -4.17 -3.45 22.28
N LEU A 212 -3.35 -4.14 23.10
CA LEU A 212 -1.91 -3.89 23.16
C LEU A 212 -1.22 -4.42 21.90
N GLY A 213 -1.54 -5.65 21.51
CA GLY A 213 -1.00 -6.27 20.32
C GLY A 213 -1.41 -5.52 19.03
N SER A 214 -2.70 -5.22 18.90
CA SER A 214 -3.19 -4.46 17.74
C SER A 214 -2.55 -3.07 17.60
N ASN A 215 -2.31 -2.39 18.73
CA ASN A 215 -1.62 -1.09 18.74
C ASN A 215 -0.16 -1.20 18.27
N ILE A 216 0.54 -2.30 18.55
CA ILE A 216 1.90 -2.51 18.06
C ILE A 216 1.91 -2.51 16.53
N ILE A 217 1.00 -3.26 15.91
CA ILE A 217 0.95 -3.37 14.45
C ILE A 217 0.55 -2.05 13.81
N SER A 218 -0.51 -1.39 14.29
CA SER A 218 -0.97 -0.12 13.72
C SER A 218 0.09 0.99 13.84
N GLU A 219 0.82 1.04 14.95
CA GLU A 219 1.86 2.04 15.21
C GLU A 219 3.22 1.72 14.54
N PHE A 220 3.37 0.53 13.97
CA PHE A 220 4.56 0.15 13.22
C PHE A 220 4.31 0.10 11.71
N LEU A 221 3.20 -0.50 11.26
CA LEU A 221 2.88 -0.73 9.86
C LEU A 221 1.74 0.15 9.32
N GLY A 222 0.92 0.74 10.23
CA GLY A 222 -0.35 1.38 9.87
C GLY A 222 -1.44 0.36 9.58
N ASP A 223 -2.54 0.82 8.97
CA ASP A 223 -3.74 0.00 8.83
C ASP A 223 -3.82 -0.75 7.48
N HIS A 224 -2.95 -0.42 6.53
CA HIS A 224 -2.95 -0.98 5.18
C HIS A 224 -1.55 -1.17 4.65
N TRP A 225 -1.37 -2.23 3.86
CA TRP A 225 -0.19 -2.43 3.03
C TRP A 225 -0.16 -1.40 1.90
N ARG A 226 1.00 -0.76 1.67
CA ARG A 226 1.20 0.31 0.68
C ARG A 226 2.09 -0.08 -0.48
N TYR A 227 2.76 -1.25 -0.39
CA TYR A 227 3.47 -1.76 -1.55
C TYR A 227 2.49 -1.98 -2.72
N ILE A 228 3.01 -2.10 -3.92
CA ILE A 228 2.21 -2.31 -5.13
C ILE A 228 2.37 -3.78 -5.54
N PRO A 229 1.39 -4.66 -5.24
CA PRO A 229 1.38 -5.99 -5.82
C PRO A 229 1.19 -5.89 -7.33
N GLU A 230 1.80 -6.81 -8.05
CA GLU A 230 1.64 -6.94 -9.49
C GLU A 230 0.94 -8.27 -9.78
N LEU A 231 -0.31 -8.22 -10.19
CA LEU A 231 -1.04 -9.42 -10.56
C LEU A 231 -0.44 -9.99 -11.85
N PRO A 232 -0.18 -11.30 -11.91
CA PRO A 232 0.47 -11.92 -13.07
C PRO A 232 -0.41 -11.86 -14.31
N ASN A 233 0.21 -11.94 -15.48
CA ASN A 233 -0.48 -11.91 -16.78
C ASN A 233 -1.48 -13.05 -17.00
N SER A 234 -1.43 -14.09 -16.17
CA SER A 234 -2.40 -15.19 -16.18
C SER A 234 -3.67 -14.89 -15.37
N PHE A 235 -3.65 -13.83 -14.54
CA PHE A 235 -4.80 -13.47 -13.72
C PHE A 235 -5.95 -12.94 -14.59
N SER A 236 -7.17 -13.28 -14.23
CA SER A 236 -8.40 -12.78 -14.87
C SER A 236 -9.55 -12.78 -13.86
N GLY A 237 -10.57 -11.98 -14.11
CA GLY A 237 -11.74 -11.89 -13.28
C GLY A 237 -11.70 -10.73 -12.29
N HIS A 238 -12.02 -10.96 -11.02
CA HIS A 238 -12.19 -9.90 -10.03
C HIS A 238 -11.15 -10.00 -8.92
N PHE A 239 -10.53 -8.86 -8.59
CA PHE A 239 -9.63 -8.72 -7.44
C PHE A 239 -10.09 -7.55 -6.55
N SER A 240 -10.18 -7.77 -5.24
CA SER A 240 -10.61 -6.76 -4.28
C SER A 240 -9.43 -6.29 -3.42
N LEU A 241 -9.29 -4.98 -3.23
CA LEU A 241 -8.38 -4.38 -2.25
C LEU A 241 -8.97 -4.34 -0.84
N SER A 242 -10.28 -4.61 -0.69
CA SER A 242 -10.95 -4.69 0.59
C SER A 242 -10.83 -6.07 1.20
N PHE A 243 -10.51 -6.11 2.49
CA PHE A 243 -10.67 -7.34 3.26
C PHE A 243 -12.16 -7.66 3.41
N ASP A 244 -12.55 -8.87 3.03
CA ASP A 244 -13.90 -9.40 3.22
C ASP A 244 -13.81 -10.86 3.67
N SER A 245 -14.08 -11.11 4.94
CA SER A 245 -14.03 -12.46 5.54
C SER A 245 -15.06 -13.43 4.97
N THR A 246 -16.05 -12.94 4.21
CA THR A 246 -17.06 -13.81 3.55
C THR A 246 -16.58 -14.37 2.22
N LEU A 247 -15.53 -13.77 1.64
CA LEU A 247 -14.88 -14.23 0.41
C LEU A 247 -13.77 -15.21 0.74
N GLY A 248 -13.49 -16.12 -0.17
CA GLY A 248 -12.29 -16.94 -0.10
C GLY A 248 -11.02 -16.10 -0.09
N TYR A 249 -9.95 -16.62 0.50
CA TYR A 249 -8.65 -15.94 0.59
C TYR A 249 -8.18 -15.37 -0.74
N THR A 250 -8.44 -16.07 -1.82
CA THR A 250 -8.08 -15.73 -3.19
C THR A 250 -8.76 -14.50 -3.77
N ASN A 251 -9.93 -14.11 -3.26
CA ASN A 251 -10.76 -13.06 -3.83
C ASN A 251 -10.74 -11.78 -2.99
N ARG A 252 -9.85 -11.70 -2.02
CA ARG A 252 -9.69 -10.53 -1.15
C ARG A 252 -8.23 -10.16 -1.06
N SER A 253 -7.98 -8.90 -0.83
CA SER A 253 -6.67 -8.46 -0.43
C SER A 253 -6.52 -8.54 1.08
N GLN A 254 -5.27 -8.46 1.51
CA GLN A 254 -4.89 -8.33 2.89
C GLN A 254 -4.76 -6.84 3.24
N TYR A 255 -5.85 -6.09 3.10
CA TYR A 255 -5.87 -4.64 3.34
C TYR A 255 -4.87 -3.85 2.47
N LEU A 256 -4.81 -4.14 1.18
CA LEU A 256 -4.02 -3.41 0.20
C LEU A 256 -4.68 -2.07 -0.15
N VAL A 257 -3.89 -1.10 -0.60
CA VAL A 257 -4.38 0.17 -1.17
C VAL A 257 -3.94 0.38 -2.61
N ASN A 258 -3.06 -0.47 -3.15
CA ASN A 258 -2.53 -0.34 -4.50
C ASN A 258 -2.60 -1.67 -5.24
N VAL A 259 -2.66 -1.61 -6.58
CA VAL A 259 -2.49 -2.79 -7.44
C VAL A 259 -2.02 -2.38 -8.83
N LEU A 260 -1.16 -3.21 -9.42
CA LEU A 260 -0.74 -3.15 -10.81
C LEU A 260 -1.17 -4.43 -11.51
N LEU A 261 -1.82 -4.29 -12.65
CA LEU A 261 -2.16 -5.42 -13.52
C LEU A 261 -1.10 -5.62 -14.59
N SER A 262 -0.88 -6.87 -14.98
CA SER A 262 -0.04 -7.21 -16.13
C SER A 262 -0.80 -8.07 -17.14
N GLY A 263 -0.26 -8.20 -18.37
CA GLY A 263 -0.88 -8.99 -19.44
C GLY A 263 -2.01 -8.27 -20.18
N GLU A 264 -2.93 -9.07 -20.72
CA GLU A 264 -4.01 -8.59 -21.61
C GLU A 264 -5.39 -9.15 -21.22
N ASN A 265 -5.51 -9.82 -20.10
CA ASN A 265 -6.80 -10.34 -19.63
C ASN A 265 -7.66 -9.22 -19.04
N ASP A 266 -8.98 -9.37 -19.20
CA ASP A 266 -9.94 -8.49 -18.55
C ASP A 266 -9.93 -8.73 -17.02
N VAL A 267 -9.72 -7.67 -16.25
CA VAL A 267 -9.66 -7.72 -14.79
C VAL A 267 -10.48 -6.58 -14.19
N ASN A 268 -11.35 -6.93 -13.25
CA ASN A 268 -12.13 -5.96 -12.48
C ASN A 268 -11.48 -5.75 -11.12
N ILE A 269 -11.29 -4.49 -10.73
CA ILE A 269 -10.72 -4.12 -9.44
C ILE A 269 -11.77 -3.39 -8.60
N THR A 270 -11.92 -3.86 -7.36
CA THR A 270 -12.68 -3.14 -6.33
C THR A 270 -11.70 -2.59 -5.29
N GLY A 271 -11.68 -1.29 -5.13
CA GLY A 271 -10.91 -0.54 -4.15
C GLY A 271 -11.48 -0.61 -2.73
N ASN A 272 -11.17 0.41 -1.95
CA ASN A 272 -11.66 0.57 -0.57
C ASN A 272 -11.83 2.05 -0.21
N ASN A 273 -12.10 2.34 1.07
CA ASN A 273 -12.34 3.73 1.52
C ASN A 273 -11.05 4.56 1.72
N TYR A 274 -9.93 4.15 1.14
CA TYR A 274 -8.64 4.84 1.16
C TYR A 274 -8.23 5.21 -0.26
N SER A 275 -7.35 6.18 -0.38
CA SER A 275 -6.83 6.56 -1.70
C SER A 275 -6.09 5.41 -2.36
N ASN A 276 -6.65 4.85 -3.40
CA ASN A 276 -6.13 3.70 -4.12
C ASN A 276 -5.32 4.14 -5.35
N LEU A 277 -4.24 3.43 -5.63
CA LEU A 277 -3.54 3.47 -6.89
C LEU A 277 -3.80 2.17 -7.66
N VAL A 278 -4.56 2.27 -8.73
CA VAL A 278 -4.85 1.14 -9.60
C VAL A 278 -4.29 1.40 -10.99
N VAL A 279 -3.47 0.47 -11.46
CA VAL A 279 -2.87 0.55 -12.79
C VAL A 279 -3.29 -0.69 -13.57
N GLY A 280 -4.03 -0.48 -14.65
CA GLY A 280 -4.56 -1.49 -15.55
C GLY A 280 -3.50 -2.17 -16.41
N ASN A 281 -3.96 -2.99 -17.35
CA ASN A 281 -3.14 -3.73 -18.30
C ASN A 281 -3.56 -3.45 -19.76
N ALA A 282 -3.47 -4.41 -20.67
CA ALA A 282 -3.94 -4.26 -22.04
C ALA A 282 -5.35 -4.88 -22.29
N GLY A 283 -5.98 -5.42 -21.25
CA GLY A 283 -7.37 -5.90 -21.28
C GLY A 283 -8.35 -4.80 -20.88
N ASN A 284 -9.65 -5.09 -20.96
CA ASN A 284 -10.68 -4.16 -20.51
C ASN A 284 -10.83 -4.25 -18.99
N ASN A 285 -10.57 -3.17 -18.28
CA ASN A 285 -10.57 -3.16 -16.83
C ASN A 285 -11.72 -2.33 -16.28
N PHE A 286 -12.37 -2.81 -15.21
CA PHE A 286 -13.39 -2.07 -14.48
C PHE A 286 -12.86 -1.71 -13.10
N PHE A 287 -12.91 -0.41 -12.75
CA PHE A 287 -12.39 0.13 -11.50
C PHE A 287 -13.52 0.73 -10.68
N THR A 288 -13.67 0.29 -9.43
CA THR A 288 -14.56 0.91 -8.45
C THR A 288 -13.72 1.36 -7.26
N GLY A 289 -13.62 2.67 -7.00
CA GLY A 289 -12.74 3.24 -5.96
C GLY A 289 -13.37 3.26 -4.58
N PHE A 290 -14.65 3.59 -4.47
CA PHE A 290 -15.37 4.00 -3.26
C PHE A 290 -14.93 5.37 -2.75
N MET A 291 -14.78 5.53 -1.42
CA MET A 291 -14.41 6.82 -0.82
C MET A 291 -12.94 7.16 -1.03
N ALA A 292 -12.62 8.42 -0.80
CA ALA A 292 -11.32 9.05 -0.91
C ALA A 292 -10.94 9.44 -2.36
N ASP A 293 -9.71 9.84 -2.56
CA ASP A 293 -9.23 10.35 -3.85
C ASP A 293 -8.39 9.26 -4.51
N ASP A 294 -8.93 8.63 -5.55
CA ASP A 294 -8.33 7.49 -6.22
C ASP A 294 -7.61 7.88 -7.50
N PHE A 295 -6.64 7.05 -7.89
CA PHE A 295 -5.94 7.17 -9.15
C PHE A 295 -6.10 5.88 -9.97
N PHE A 296 -6.73 6.00 -11.14
CA PHE A 296 -6.91 4.90 -12.09
C PHE A 296 -6.20 5.20 -13.40
N ASP A 297 -5.32 4.31 -13.81
CA ASP A 297 -4.65 4.35 -15.10
C ASP A 297 -5.04 3.08 -15.87
N GLY A 298 -5.93 3.18 -16.87
CA GLY A 298 -6.44 2.03 -17.62
C GLY A 298 -5.39 1.36 -18.49
N LYS A 299 -4.41 2.12 -19.03
CA LYS A 299 -3.40 1.70 -20.01
C LYS A 299 -3.97 1.52 -21.42
N GLU A 300 -3.99 0.29 -21.91
CA GLU A 300 -4.57 -0.09 -23.20
C GLU A 300 -5.85 -0.87 -22.92
N GLY A 301 -6.80 -0.89 -23.84
CA GLY A 301 -8.09 -1.57 -23.66
C GLY A 301 -9.26 -0.62 -23.81
N ASN A 302 -10.42 -1.03 -23.36
CA ASN A 302 -11.59 -0.17 -23.17
C ASN A 302 -11.97 -0.23 -21.69
N ASP A 303 -11.48 0.75 -20.93
CA ASP A 303 -11.49 0.74 -19.49
C ASP A 303 -12.64 1.57 -18.94
N ARG A 304 -13.15 1.19 -17.77
CA ARG A 304 -14.29 1.82 -17.14
C ARG A 304 -14.06 2.12 -15.67
N ALA A 305 -14.28 3.38 -15.29
CA ALA A 305 -14.41 3.78 -13.89
C ALA A 305 -15.89 3.75 -13.48
N VAL A 306 -16.17 3.16 -12.31
CA VAL A 306 -17.52 2.96 -11.78
C VAL A 306 -17.73 3.83 -10.55
N PHE A 307 -18.76 4.65 -10.58
CA PHE A 307 -19.14 5.61 -9.55
C PHE A 307 -20.50 5.26 -8.95
N SER A 308 -20.68 5.51 -7.66
CA SER A 308 -21.86 5.08 -6.92
C SER A 308 -23.07 6.00 -7.04
N GLY A 309 -22.93 7.19 -7.62
CA GLY A 309 -24.00 8.18 -7.77
C GLY A 309 -24.40 8.48 -9.21
N ASN A 310 -25.43 9.31 -9.36
CA ASN A 310 -25.85 9.77 -10.68
C ASN A 310 -24.86 10.78 -11.26
N TYR A 311 -24.70 10.84 -12.56
CA TYR A 311 -23.81 11.79 -13.26
C TYR A 311 -23.98 13.25 -12.80
N SER A 312 -25.22 13.69 -12.51
CA SER A 312 -25.52 15.04 -12.02
C SER A 312 -24.89 15.39 -10.67
N ASP A 313 -24.44 14.40 -9.92
CA ASP A 313 -23.80 14.57 -8.62
C ASP A 313 -22.30 14.79 -8.71
N TYR A 314 -21.72 14.75 -9.93
CA TYR A 314 -20.29 14.86 -10.16
C TYR A 314 -19.94 16.03 -11.06
N ALA A 315 -18.72 16.56 -10.85
CA ALA A 315 -18.07 17.47 -11.79
C ALA A 315 -16.91 16.73 -12.46
N VAL A 316 -17.00 16.57 -13.79
CA VAL A 316 -15.92 15.98 -14.59
C VAL A 316 -15.04 17.08 -15.15
N LEU A 317 -13.76 17.07 -14.84
CA LEU A 317 -12.79 18.10 -15.19
C LEU A 317 -11.69 17.50 -16.04
N TYR A 318 -11.48 18.05 -17.23
CA TYR A 318 -10.37 17.66 -18.10
C TYR A 318 -9.15 18.54 -17.84
N GLU A 319 -7.95 17.98 -17.85
CA GLU A 319 -6.74 18.78 -17.88
C GLU A 319 -6.55 19.39 -19.29
N ASP A 320 -5.96 20.60 -19.38
CA ASP A 320 -5.94 21.49 -20.56
C ASP A 320 -5.31 20.90 -21.82
N ASP A 321 -4.66 19.75 -21.77
CA ASP A 321 -4.04 19.10 -22.92
C ASP A 321 -4.66 17.70 -23.13
N TRP A 322 -5.80 17.68 -23.82
CA TRP A 322 -6.57 16.49 -24.21
C TRP A 322 -5.70 15.33 -24.77
N ASN A 323 -4.44 15.59 -25.05
CA ASN A 323 -3.52 14.60 -25.63
C ASN A 323 -3.04 13.55 -24.60
N ASP A 324 -3.17 13.81 -23.29
CA ASP A 324 -2.69 12.91 -22.24
C ASP A 324 -3.81 12.08 -21.59
N GLY A 325 -5.08 12.32 -21.96
CA GLY A 325 -6.23 11.53 -21.49
C GLY A 325 -6.44 11.59 -19.98
N VAL A 326 -6.02 12.67 -19.32
CA VAL A 326 -6.14 12.84 -17.86
C VAL A 326 -7.39 13.62 -17.51
N MET A 327 -8.23 13.07 -16.64
CA MET A 327 -9.38 13.77 -16.11
C MET A 327 -9.51 13.59 -14.60
N SER A 328 -10.21 14.54 -13.97
CA SER A 328 -10.63 14.40 -12.57
C SER A 328 -12.14 14.31 -12.50
N VAL A 329 -12.64 13.36 -11.75
CA VAL A 329 -14.06 13.21 -11.43
C VAL A 329 -14.25 13.59 -9.96
N VAL A 330 -15.00 14.66 -9.72
CA VAL A 330 -15.20 15.21 -8.38
C VAL A 330 -16.62 14.88 -7.93
N ASP A 331 -16.76 14.08 -6.91
CA ASP A 331 -18.04 13.85 -6.28
C ASP A 331 -18.48 15.10 -5.48
N LEU A 332 -19.63 15.65 -5.81
CA LEU A 332 -20.23 16.81 -5.13
C LEU A 332 -20.98 16.42 -3.86
N VAL A 333 -21.21 15.12 -3.65
CA VAL A 333 -21.82 14.56 -2.43
C VAL A 333 -20.71 14.15 -1.47
N PRO A 334 -20.61 14.76 -0.28
CA PRO A 334 -19.54 14.49 0.66
C PRO A 334 -19.51 13.03 1.13
N ASN A 335 -18.30 12.49 1.30
CA ASN A 335 -18.04 11.15 1.85
C ASN A 335 -18.68 10.01 1.03
N ARG A 336 -18.69 10.13 -0.30
CA ARG A 336 -19.12 9.07 -1.20
C ARG A 336 -17.93 8.59 -2.03
N ASP A 337 -17.63 9.17 -3.20
CA ASP A 337 -16.56 8.69 -4.08
C ASP A 337 -15.30 9.59 -4.08
N GLY A 338 -15.35 10.82 -3.54
CA GLY A 338 -14.13 11.66 -3.42
C GLY A 338 -13.79 12.44 -4.69
N ILE A 339 -12.48 12.54 -4.98
CA ILE A 339 -11.93 13.21 -6.17
C ILE A 339 -10.98 12.24 -6.87
N ASP A 340 -11.47 11.61 -7.92
CA ASP A 340 -10.71 10.60 -8.62
C ASP A 340 -9.96 11.15 -9.82
N THR A 341 -8.80 10.62 -10.09
CA THR A 341 -8.00 10.92 -11.27
C THR A 341 -8.01 9.72 -12.20
N LEU A 342 -8.51 9.92 -13.40
CA LEU A 342 -8.58 8.91 -14.45
C LEU A 342 -7.55 9.22 -15.53
N VAL A 343 -6.79 8.22 -15.94
CA VAL A 343 -5.81 8.29 -17.02
C VAL A 343 -6.08 7.14 -17.98
N ARG A 344 -6.27 7.43 -19.28
CA ARG A 344 -6.53 6.40 -20.29
C ARG A 344 -7.68 5.48 -19.86
N VAL A 345 -8.81 6.07 -19.52
CA VAL A 345 -10.08 5.40 -19.20
C VAL A 345 -11.10 5.90 -20.22
N GLU A 346 -11.78 5.01 -20.92
CA GLU A 346 -12.67 5.33 -22.03
C GLU A 346 -14.12 5.47 -21.60
N GLU A 347 -14.51 4.89 -20.47
CA GLU A 347 -15.89 4.87 -20.00
C GLU A 347 -16.00 5.25 -18.53
N MET A 348 -17.09 5.91 -18.19
CA MET A 348 -17.53 6.16 -16.81
C MET A 348 -18.93 5.61 -16.63
N ASP A 349 -19.15 4.87 -15.55
CA ASP A 349 -20.46 4.34 -15.18
C ASP A 349 -20.96 5.11 -13.95
N PHE A 350 -22.08 5.80 -14.08
CA PHE A 350 -22.75 6.51 -12.99
C PHE A 350 -24.12 5.86 -12.73
N ASP A 351 -24.20 5.09 -11.63
CA ASP A 351 -25.42 4.36 -11.23
C ASP A 351 -26.01 3.49 -12.36
N GLY A 352 -25.13 2.78 -13.09
CA GLY A 352 -25.48 1.89 -14.21
C GLY A 352 -25.73 2.59 -15.55
N ILE A 353 -25.47 3.90 -15.65
CA ILE A 353 -25.51 4.64 -16.91
C ILE A 353 -24.07 4.90 -17.38
N ILE A 354 -23.73 4.36 -18.55
CA ILE A 354 -22.38 4.42 -19.11
C ILE A 354 -22.25 5.64 -20.00
N TYR A 355 -21.18 6.41 -19.78
CA TYR A 355 -20.77 7.56 -20.59
C TYR A 355 -19.42 7.25 -21.23
N THR A 356 -19.36 7.31 -22.56
CA THR A 356 -18.12 7.17 -23.31
C THR A 356 -17.40 8.51 -23.40
N ILE A 357 -16.12 8.52 -23.04
CA ILE A 357 -15.30 9.72 -23.05
C ILE A 357 -14.96 10.07 -24.50
N GLY A 358 -15.22 11.31 -24.90
CA GLY A 358 -14.87 11.85 -26.22
C GLY A 358 -16.03 12.18 -27.14
N GLU A 359 -17.08 11.38 -27.27
CA GLU A 359 -18.21 11.69 -28.15
C GLU A 359 -19.43 12.26 -27.42
N GLU A 360 -19.82 11.68 -26.31
CA GLU A 360 -21.03 12.09 -25.57
C GLU A 360 -20.77 13.17 -24.52
N LEU A 361 -19.59 13.19 -23.90
CA LEU A 361 -19.23 14.18 -22.90
C LEU A 361 -18.93 15.59 -23.47
N ASN A 362 -18.58 15.71 -24.73
CA ASN A 362 -18.45 17.02 -25.41
C ASN A 362 -19.81 17.79 -25.47
N ILE A 363 -20.93 17.10 -25.32
CA ILE A 363 -22.24 17.74 -25.24
C ILE A 363 -22.52 18.20 -23.80
N ALA A 364 -22.07 17.43 -22.82
CA ALA A 364 -22.27 17.75 -21.40
C ALA A 364 -21.36 18.90 -20.89
N ILE A 365 -20.13 19.00 -21.42
CA ILE A 365 -19.19 20.09 -21.04
C ILE A 365 -19.77 21.48 -21.38
N ASN A 366 -20.56 21.60 -22.42
CA ASN A 366 -21.18 22.87 -22.80
C ASN A 366 -22.39 23.25 -21.92
N ASP A 367 -22.95 22.32 -21.17
CA ASP A 367 -24.11 22.54 -20.30
C ASP A 367 -23.79 22.63 -18.80
N PHE A 368 -22.56 22.27 -18.39
CA PHE A 368 -22.20 22.30 -16.97
C PHE A 368 -21.49 23.60 -16.59
N ILE A 369 -22.23 24.68 -16.55
CA ILE A 369 -21.81 25.88 -15.83
C ILE A 369 -22.22 25.66 -14.36
N PRO A 370 -21.27 25.60 -13.42
CA PRO A 370 -21.57 25.44 -12.00
C PRO A 370 -22.57 26.48 -11.52
N ASP A 371 -23.54 26.09 -10.70
CA ASP A 371 -24.57 26.99 -10.21
C ASP A 371 -24.06 28.02 -9.19
N GLU A 372 -22.88 27.78 -8.59
CA GLU A 372 -22.32 28.62 -7.54
C GLU A 372 -20.81 28.81 -7.66
N PHE A 373 -20.32 29.88 -7.02
CA PHE A 373 -18.88 30.04 -6.78
C PHE A 373 -18.43 29.06 -5.71
N LYS A 374 -17.45 28.21 -6.01
CA LYS A 374 -16.89 27.23 -5.08
C LYS A 374 -15.39 27.24 -5.17
N LEU A 375 -14.72 27.23 -4.03
CA LEU A 375 -13.28 27.01 -3.91
C LEU A 375 -13.05 25.65 -3.26
N PHE A 376 -12.32 24.79 -3.94
CA PHE A 376 -12.00 23.45 -3.43
C PHE A 376 -10.70 23.48 -2.60
N PRO A 377 -10.49 22.50 -1.73
CA PRO A 377 -9.22 22.32 -1.05
C PRO A 377 -8.06 22.19 -2.06
N SER A 378 -6.93 22.79 -1.71
CA SER A 378 -5.71 22.64 -2.53
C SER A 378 -5.14 21.24 -2.37
N TYR A 379 -4.69 20.61 -3.47
CA TYR A 379 -4.09 19.29 -3.46
C TYR A 379 -2.79 19.27 -4.29
N PRO A 380 -1.74 18.57 -3.79
CA PRO A 380 -1.61 18.00 -2.45
C PRO A 380 -1.56 19.05 -1.34
N ASN A 381 -2.02 18.69 -0.12
CA ASN A 381 -1.90 19.54 1.07
C ASN A 381 -1.73 18.66 2.33
N PRO A 382 -0.54 18.64 3.00
CA PRO A 382 0.63 19.50 2.72
C PRO A 382 1.29 19.22 1.37
N PHE A 383 1.92 20.24 0.77
CA PHE A 383 2.55 20.13 -0.54
C PHE A 383 4.06 20.34 -0.48
N ASN A 384 4.81 19.67 -1.38
CA ASN A 384 6.22 19.86 -1.58
C ASN A 384 6.45 20.44 -2.97
N SER A 385 6.92 21.69 -2.97
CA SER A 385 7.14 22.60 -4.09
C SER A 385 5.90 23.09 -4.85
N SER A 386 4.82 22.35 -5.01
CA SER A 386 3.62 22.86 -5.71
C SER A 386 2.32 22.20 -5.25
N THR A 387 1.22 22.95 -5.36
CA THR A 387 -0.14 22.48 -5.14
C THR A 387 -1.08 23.04 -6.21
N THR A 388 -2.17 22.38 -6.50
CA THR A 388 -3.23 22.82 -7.41
C THR A 388 -4.42 23.30 -6.60
N ILE A 389 -4.97 24.44 -6.98
CA ILE A 389 -6.17 25.04 -6.38
C ILE A 389 -7.25 25.04 -7.44
N LYS A 390 -8.35 24.32 -7.18
CA LYS A 390 -9.51 24.22 -8.08
C LYS A 390 -10.62 25.18 -7.60
N PHE A 391 -11.39 25.74 -8.52
CA PHE A 391 -12.54 26.59 -8.19
C PHE A 391 -13.55 26.64 -9.34
N ASN A 392 -14.82 26.88 -8.99
CA ASN A 392 -15.94 26.99 -9.92
C ASN A 392 -16.40 28.44 -10.02
N THR A 393 -16.86 28.83 -11.21
CA THR A 393 -17.53 30.11 -11.48
C THR A 393 -18.85 29.88 -12.20
N PRO A 394 -20.01 30.35 -11.68
CA PRO A 394 -21.33 30.08 -12.32
C PRO A 394 -21.57 30.90 -13.59
N LYS A 395 -20.75 31.88 -13.87
CA LYS A 395 -20.84 32.76 -15.05
C LYS A 395 -19.51 33.50 -15.24
N THR A 396 -19.30 34.06 -16.41
CA THR A 396 -18.17 34.95 -16.64
C THR A 396 -18.11 36.03 -15.53
N SER A 397 -16.99 36.07 -14.83
CA SER A 397 -16.82 36.87 -13.62
C SER A 397 -15.40 37.35 -13.48
N PHE A 398 -15.22 38.52 -12.87
CA PHE A 398 -13.89 38.95 -12.46
C PHE A 398 -13.48 38.20 -11.19
N VAL A 399 -12.43 37.41 -11.27
CA VAL A 399 -11.91 36.58 -10.18
C VAL A 399 -10.56 37.11 -9.72
N LYS A 400 -10.38 37.23 -8.39
CA LYS A 400 -9.12 37.50 -7.76
C LYS A 400 -8.81 36.45 -6.72
N MET A 401 -7.79 35.64 -7.00
CA MET A 401 -7.31 34.60 -6.09
C MET A 401 -6.00 35.02 -5.45
N VAL A 402 -5.96 35.03 -4.12
CA VAL A 402 -4.81 35.46 -3.34
C VAL A 402 -4.46 34.45 -2.27
N VAL A 403 -3.18 34.24 -2.03
CA VAL A 403 -2.68 33.51 -0.87
C VAL A 403 -2.42 34.51 0.25
N VAL A 404 -2.91 34.17 1.43
CA VAL A 404 -2.73 34.97 2.66
C VAL A 404 -2.09 34.12 3.76
N ASP A 405 -1.38 34.74 4.69
CA ASP A 405 -0.90 34.09 5.90
C ASP A 405 -2.00 34.00 6.98
N LEU A 406 -1.69 33.36 8.09
CA LEU A 406 -2.62 33.20 9.21
C LEU A 406 -3.09 34.53 9.84
N LEU A 407 -2.41 35.64 9.55
CA LEU A 407 -2.77 37.00 9.99
C LEU A 407 -3.54 37.77 8.92
N GLY A 408 -3.90 37.10 7.80
CA GLY A 408 -4.63 37.73 6.69
C GLY A 408 -3.77 38.60 5.77
N ARG A 409 -2.45 38.58 5.90
CA ARG A 409 -1.55 39.38 5.06
C ARG A 409 -1.34 38.69 3.72
N LYS A 410 -1.51 39.42 2.63
CA LYS A 410 -1.33 38.89 1.29
C LYS A 410 0.12 38.49 1.03
N ILE A 411 0.31 37.24 0.67
CA ILE A 411 1.59 36.64 0.28
C ILE A 411 1.76 36.73 -1.24
N LYS A 412 0.76 36.31 -2.01
CA LYS A 412 0.82 36.25 -3.48
C LYS A 412 -0.57 36.40 -4.09
N THR A 413 -0.65 37.05 -5.25
CA THR A 413 -1.82 36.94 -6.12
C THR A 413 -1.55 35.82 -7.12
N LEU A 414 -2.42 34.83 -7.17
CA LEU A 414 -2.32 33.68 -8.08
C LEU A 414 -3.02 33.98 -9.40
N TYR A 415 -4.17 34.66 -9.33
CA TYR A 415 -4.94 35.07 -10.50
C TYR A 415 -5.66 36.39 -10.23
N GLU A 416 -5.80 37.26 -11.26
CA GLU A 416 -6.62 38.46 -11.22
C GLU A 416 -7.06 38.79 -12.65
N GLY A 417 -8.35 38.58 -12.98
CA GLY A 417 -8.89 38.82 -14.31
C GLY A 417 -10.30 38.32 -14.50
N GLU A 418 -10.85 38.53 -15.69
CA GLU A 418 -12.10 37.91 -16.08
C GLU A 418 -11.88 36.44 -16.48
N ILE A 419 -12.76 35.56 -16.02
CA ILE A 419 -12.77 34.16 -16.35
C ILE A 419 -14.17 33.72 -16.72
N ALA A 420 -14.32 32.87 -17.73
CA ALA A 420 -15.62 32.35 -18.16
C ALA A 420 -16.34 31.56 -17.05
N GLY A 421 -17.64 31.31 -17.18
CA GLY A 421 -18.34 30.33 -16.34
C GLY A 421 -17.75 28.94 -16.59
N GLY A 422 -17.57 28.16 -15.53
CA GLY A 422 -16.98 26.83 -15.63
C GLY A 422 -16.12 26.45 -14.43
N SER A 423 -15.46 25.31 -14.52
CA SER A 423 -14.47 24.83 -13.53
C SER A 423 -13.08 25.22 -13.94
N HIS A 424 -12.27 25.68 -13.00
CA HIS A 424 -10.94 26.24 -13.23
C HIS A 424 -9.93 25.72 -12.22
N GLN A 425 -8.66 25.68 -12.62
CA GLN A 425 -7.57 25.32 -11.71
C GLN A 425 -6.37 26.26 -11.86
N ILE A 426 -5.65 26.46 -10.76
CA ILE A 426 -4.44 27.26 -10.73
C ILE A 426 -3.35 26.52 -9.97
N LYS A 427 -2.22 26.27 -10.62
CA LYS A 427 -1.06 25.66 -9.98
C LYS A 427 -0.26 26.72 -9.24
N TRP A 428 -0.04 26.49 -7.95
CA TRP A 428 0.85 27.32 -7.13
C TRP A 428 2.12 26.57 -6.81
N ALA A 429 3.26 27.04 -7.33
CA ALA A 429 4.58 26.51 -7.02
C ALA A 429 5.33 27.49 -6.12
N VAL A 430 5.94 26.99 -5.04
CA VAL A 430 6.81 27.74 -4.15
C VAL A 430 8.26 27.36 -4.45
N SER A 431 9.01 28.29 -5.05
CA SER A 431 10.46 28.11 -5.18
C SER A 431 11.12 28.44 -3.84
N TYR A 432 11.75 27.47 -3.22
CA TYR A 432 12.63 27.69 -2.08
C TYR A 432 13.92 28.41 -2.54
N THR A 433 13.86 29.72 -2.69
CA THR A 433 15.05 30.51 -2.79
C THR A 433 15.27 31.25 -1.44
N HIS A 434 16.28 30.75 -0.70
CA HIS A 434 16.98 31.42 0.43
C HIS A 434 16.26 31.52 1.78
N LEU A 435 16.48 30.51 2.63
CA LEU A 435 16.91 30.76 4.00
C LEU A 435 18.42 30.50 4.06
N ARG A 436 19.24 31.52 3.84
CA ARG A 436 20.60 31.52 4.36
C ARG A 436 20.47 31.70 5.88
N ALA A 437 20.85 30.67 6.64
CA ALA A 437 21.18 30.86 8.03
C ALA A 437 22.33 31.87 8.10
N HIS A 438 22.12 33.03 8.74
CA HIS A 438 23.20 33.82 9.24
C HIS A 438 23.78 33.08 10.43
N GLU A 439 24.91 32.42 10.21
CA GLU A 439 25.84 32.13 11.31
C GLU A 439 26.31 33.44 11.88
N THR A 440 25.89 33.79 13.08
CA THR A 440 26.56 34.77 13.90
C THR A 440 27.68 34.04 14.64
N SER A 441 28.91 34.27 14.14
CA SER A 441 30.11 34.04 14.95
C SER A 441 30.17 35.12 16.03
N GLU A 442 30.14 34.70 17.29
CA GLU A 442 30.96 35.20 18.39
C GLU A 442 31.09 34.10 19.47
#